data_15aa82eeab27620d9fe2c9d04e0e4463
#
_entry.id   15aa82eeab27620d9fe2c9d04e0e4463
#
_cell.length_a   1.000
_cell.length_b   1.000
_cell.length_c   1.000
_cell.angle_alpha   90.00
_cell.angle_beta   90.00
_cell.angle_gamma   90.00
#
_symmetry.space_group_name_H-M   'P 1'
#
loop_
_entity.id
_entity.type
_entity.pdbx_description
1 polymer ?
#
loop_
_entity_poly.entity_id
_entity_poly.type
_entity_poly.pdbx_seq_one_letter_code
_entity_poly.pdbx_strand_id
1 'polypeptide(L)'
;METKKFAVIGHPIGHTMSPFIHTRLFELQGVKAEYTKLDIAPENLEYEFKNTLSKLDGFNITIPHKQAVIPFLDEIDAKAEMYGSVNTVSNKNGISKGYTSDPDGFLKALDAAGIMLNGRIVIIGCGGVARTMAYEVVLKKQPLLFAVRKEDLKIAEALCDEIRKTVAGCDVSFCLIDELSGDIDVLINATPIGMFPKIENQPVSDSVINRCANVFDAVYNPLETMLVKKARANGATAESGMAMLVWQAVVSHEHWDGSVYDKGDIAQLCIDSANELEKNF
;
A
#
# COMPACT_ATOMS: atom_id res chain seq x y z
N MET A 1 22.56 -6.99 -24.13
CA MET A 1 22.11 -7.18 -22.73
C MET A 1 20.92 -8.13 -22.77
N GLU A 2 20.86 -9.08 -21.88
CA GLU A 2 19.75 -10.00 -21.74
C GLU A 2 18.50 -9.25 -21.24
N THR A 3 17.31 -9.65 -21.69
CA THR A 3 16.06 -9.02 -21.23
C THR A 3 15.75 -9.54 -19.84
N LYS A 4 15.66 -8.65 -18.86
CA LYS A 4 15.28 -8.99 -17.49
C LYS A 4 13.81 -9.39 -17.41
N LYS A 5 13.46 -10.29 -16.50
CA LYS A 5 12.12 -10.84 -16.37
C LYS A 5 11.55 -10.62 -14.98
N PHE A 6 10.39 -9.96 -14.92
CA PHE A 6 9.68 -9.68 -13.69
C PHE A 6 8.20 -10.07 -13.81
N ALA A 7 7.55 -10.21 -12.67
CA ALA A 7 6.12 -10.49 -12.63
C ALA A 7 5.44 -9.91 -11.40
N VAL A 8 4.11 -9.84 -11.42
CA VAL A 8 3.29 -9.78 -10.21
C VAL A 8 2.50 -11.07 -10.07
N ILE A 9 2.45 -11.62 -8.85
CA ILE A 9 1.67 -12.80 -8.51
C ILE A 9 0.51 -12.48 -7.56
N GLY A 10 -0.60 -13.17 -7.72
CA GLY A 10 -1.80 -13.07 -6.85
C GLY A 10 -2.86 -14.07 -7.28
N HIS A 11 -4.01 -14.11 -6.59
CA HIS A 11 -5.14 -14.95 -6.97
C HIS A 11 -6.46 -14.42 -6.40
N PRO A 12 -7.48 -14.13 -7.23
CA PRO A 12 -7.36 -13.88 -8.68
C PRO A 12 -6.62 -12.57 -8.97
N ILE A 13 -5.87 -12.49 -10.07
CA ILE A 13 -5.08 -11.31 -10.46
C ILE A 13 -5.57 -10.67 -11.77
N GLY A 14 -6.88 -10.69 -12.02
CA GLY A 14 -7.46 -10.16 -13.25
C GLY A 14 -7.14 -8.69 -13.50
N HIS A 15 -7.39 -7.85 -12.52
CA HIS A 15 -7.28 -6.39 -12.61
C HIS A 15 -6.13 -5.89 -11.75
N THR A 16 -5.01 -5.52 -12.38
CA THR A 16 -3.85 -4.93 -11.71
C THR A 16 -3.17 -3.90 -12.62
N MET A 17 -2.79 -2.78 -12.03
CA MET A 17 -2.02 -1.73 -12.71
C MET A 17 -0.50 -2.00 -12.70
N SER A 18 -0.04 -3.01 -11.98
CA SER A 18 1.40 -3.30 -11.83
C SER A 18 2.13 -3.45 -13.17
N PRO A 19 1.62 -4.18 -14.20
CA PRO A 19 2.32 -4.27 -15.48
C PRO A 19 2.52 -2.92 -16.16
N PHE A 20 1.51 -2.04 -16.15
CA PHE A 20 1.61 -0.70 -16.71
C PHE A 20 2.68 0.12 -15.97
N ILE A 21 2.55 0.21 -14.65
CA ILE A 21 3.44 1.02 -13.80
C ILE A 21 4.89 0.57 -13.92
N HIS A 22 5.15 -0.73 -13.76
CA HIS A 22 6.53 -1.26 -13.79
C HIS A 22 7.16 -1.17 -15.18
N THR A 23 6.38 -1.37 -16.26
CA THR A 23 6.88 -1.17 -17.64
C THR A 23 7.33 0.27 -17.85
N ARG A 24 6.53 1.25 -17.42
CA ARG A 24 6.90 2.66 -17.51
C ARG A 24 8.14 3.00 -16.67
N LEU A 25 8.27 2.43 -15.48
CA LEU A 25 9.47 2.61 -14.65
C LEU A 25 10.72 2.03 -15.33
N PHE A 26 10.66 0.86 -15.96
CA PHE A 26 11.78 0.32 -16.74
C PHE A 26 12.12 1.19 -17.94
N GLU A 27 11.11 1.72 -18.65
CA GLU A 27 11.32 2.65 -19.77
C GLU A 27 12.05 3.92 -19.33
N LEU A 28 11.67 4.53 -18.20
CA LEU A 28 12.32 5.72 -17.63
C LEU A 28 13.81 5.47 -17.31
N GLN A 29 14.17 4.25 -16.93
CA GLN A 29 15.56 3.86 -16.66
C GLN A 29 16.32 3.33 -17.89
N GLY A 30 15.65 3.21 -19.05
CA GLY A 30 16.24 2.60 -20.24
C GLY A 30 16.59 1.11 -20.06
N VAL A 31 15.95 0.43 -19.11
CA VAL A 31 16.15 -1.00 -18.81
C VAL A 31 15.28 -1.85 -19.72
N LYS A 32 15.89 -2.79 -20.45
CA LYS A 32 15.13 -3.77 -21.24
C LYS A 32 14.60 -4.86 -20.31
N ALA A 33 13.32 -4.80 -19.99
CA ALA A 33 12.66 -5.77 -19.12
C ALA A 33 11.29 -6.18 -19.66
N GLU A 34 10.84 -7.35 -19.25
CA GLU A 34 9.47 -7.86 -19.42
C GLU A 34 8.83 -7.97 -18.03
N TYR A 35 7.61 -7.43 -17.89
CA TYR A 35 6.85 -7.51 -16.65
C TYR A 35 5.47 -8.11 -16.92
N THR A 36 5.20 -9.28 -16.34
CA THR A 36 3.99 -10.06 -16.60
C THR A 36 3.14 -10.20 -15.35
N LYS A 37 1.89 -10.64 -15.49
CA LYS A 37 1.04 -11.07 -14.38
C LYS A 37 0.87 -12.59 -14.40
N LEU A 38 1.00 -13.22 -13.24
CA LEU A 38 0.85 -14.66 -13.06
C LEU A 38 -0.23 -14.92 -12.02
N ASP A 39 -1.32 -15.53 -12.46
CA ASP A 39 -2.40 -15.98 -11.58
C ASP A 39 -2.03 -17.32 -10.98
N ILE A 40 -1.68 -17.34 -9.70
CA ILE A 40 -1.20 -18.53 -8.99
C ILE A 40 -2.16 -18.83 -7.84
N ALA A 41 -2.87 -19.95 -7.94
CA ALA A 41 -3.71 -20.42 -6.85
C ALA A 41 -2.87 -20.80 -5.61
N PRO A 42 -3.38 -20.60 -4.37
CA PRO A 42 -2.60 -20.83 -3.15
C PRO A 42 -1.93 -22.19 -3.05
N GLU A 43 -2.59 -23.24 -3.49
CA GLU A 43 -2.10 -24.63 -3.52
C GLU A 43 -0.92 -24.85 -4.46
N ASN A 44 -0.73 -23.97 -5.45
CA ASN A 44 0.34 -24.05 -6.44
C ASN A 44 1.56 -23.17 -6.11
N LEU A 45 1.49 -22.35 -5.05
CA LEU A 45 2.53 -21.36 -4.76
C LEU A 45 3.92 -21.97 -4.58
N GLU A 46 4.03 -23.08 -3.84
CA GLU A 46 5.32 -23.76 -3.63
C GLU A 46 5.90 -24.30 -4.93
N TYR A 47 5.06 -24.95 -5.76
CA TYR A 47 5.48 -25.49 -7.04
C TYR A 47 5.96 -24.36 -7.98
N GLU A 48 5.17 -23.30 -8.11
CA GLU A 48 5.50 -22.17 -8.98
C GLU A 48 6.71 -21.37 -8.46
N PHE A 49 6.89 -21.29 -7.15
CA PHE A 49 8.09 -20.67 -6.59
C PHE A 49 9.36 -21.39 -7.07
N LYS A 50 9.40 -22.72 -6.96
CA LYS A 50 10.57 -23.53 -7.33
C LYS A 50 10.80 -23.58 -8.84
N ASN A 51 9.75 -23.58 -9.65
CA ASN A 51 9.85 -23.88 -11.09
C ASN A 51 9.79 -22.64 -11.98
N THR A 52 9.15 -21.56 -11.52
CA THR A 52 8.89 -20.34 -12.30
C THR A 52 9.49 -19.10 -11.63
N LEU A 53 9.09 -18.81 -10.40
CA LEU A 53 9.41 -17.53 -9.75
C LEU A 53 10.88 -17.38 -9.40
N SER A 54 11.57 -18.45 -9.01
CA SER A 54 13.02 -18.45 -8.72
C SER A 54 13.88 -18.17 -9.96
N LYS A 55 13.31 -18.22 -11.16
CA LYS A 55 14.01 -17.95 -12.43
C LYS A 55 13.81 -16.52 -12.95
N LEU A 56 12.94 -15.74 -12.30
CA LEU A 56 12.76 -14.32 -12.58
C LEU A 56 13.87 -13.51 -11.92
N ASP A 57 14.15 -12.30 -12.43
CA ASP A 57 15.05 -11.35 -11.76
C ASP A 57 14.41 -10.79 -10.47
N GLY A 58 13.09 -10.75 -10.41
CA GLY A 58 12.31 -10.38 -9.25
C GLY A 58 10.82 -10.44 -9.51
N PHE A 59 10.01 -10.31 -8.46
CA PHE A 59 8.56 -10.29 -8.63
C PHE A 59 7.88 -9.56 -7.47
N ASN A 60 6.68 -9.04 -7.76
CA ASN A 60 5.79 -8.49 -6.74
C ASN A 60 4.72 -9.50 -6.34
N ILE A 61 4.17 -9.32 -5.17
CA ILE A 61 3.20 -10.22 -4.56
C ILE A 61 2.01 -9.43 -4.04
N THR A 62 0.80 -9.87 -4.42
CA THR A 62 -0.43 -9.38 -3.83
C THR A 62 -1.23 -10.50 -3.16
N ILE A 63 -2.45 -10.20 -2.75
CA ILE A 63 -3.35 -11.16 -2.09
C ILE A 63 -3.49 -12.43 -2.95
N PRO A 64 -3.44 -13.64 -2.32
CA PRO A 64 -3.33 -13.92 -0.88
C PRO A 64 -1.91 -14.26 -0.40
N HIS A 65 -0.88 -14.06 -1.22
CA HIS A 65 0.42 -14.71 -1.10
C HIS A 65 1.46 -13.97 -0.24
N LYS A 66 1.20 -12.72 0.20
CA LYS A 66 2.18 -11.86 0.90
C LYS A 66 2.80 -12.49 2.16
N GLN A 67 2.07 -13.35 2.86
CA GLN A 67 2.56 -14.11 4.02
C GLN A 67 2.98 -15.53 3.64
N ALA A 68 2.23 -16.15 2.71
CA ALA A 68 2.44 -17.54 2.33
C ALA A 68 3.77 -17.76 1.60
N VAL A 69 4.36 -16.74 0.98
CA VAL A 69 5.65 -16.83 0.28
C VAL A 69 6.85 -16.90 1.22
N ILE A 70 6.71 -16.37 2.45
CA ILE A 70 7.82 -16.21 3.41
C ILE A 70 8.62 -17.50 3.63
N PRO A 71 8.00 -18.68 3.84
CA PRO A 71 8.74 -19.93 4.07
C PRO A 71 9.62 -20.40 2.90
N PHE A 72 9.43 -19.83 1.70
CA PHE A 72 10.16 -20.22 0.50
C PHE A 72 11.35 -19.31 0.20
N LEU A 73 11.50 -18.20 0.92
CA LEU A 73 12.56 -17.22 0.71
C LEU A 73 13.84 -17.61 1.46
N ASP A 74 15.00 -17.33 0.87
CA ASP A 74 16.30 -17.52 1.50
C ASP A 74 16.58 -16.45 2.54
N GLU A 75 16.18 -15.19 2.26
CA GLU A 75 16.35 -14.05 3.15
C GLU A 75 15.10 -13.18 3.20
N ILE A 76 14.92 -12.49 4.33
CA ILE A 76 13.86 -11.50 4.51
C ILE A 76 14.50 -10.21 5.07
N ASP A 77 14.10 -9.08 4.53
CA ASP A 77 14.44 -7.77 5.08
C ASP A 77 13.80 -7.56 6.47
N ALA A 78 14.50 -6.88 7.37
CA ALA A 78 14.04 -6.64 8.75
C ALA A 78 12.66 -5.95 8.82
N LYS A 79 12.37 -5.06 7.87
CA LYS A 79 11.07 -4.40 7.78
C LYS A 79 9.98 -5.41 7.37
N ALA A 80 10.24 -6.23 6.35
CA ALA A 80 9.31 -7.28 5.91
C ALA A 80 9.07 -8.33 7.01
N GLU A 81 10.09 -8.68 7.79
CA GLU A 81 9.98 -9.56 8.95
C GLU A 81 9.07 -8.95 10.03
N MET A 82 9.32 -7.69 10.42
CA MET A 82 8.50 -6.97 11.41
C MET A 82 7.02 -6.89 11.00
N TYR A 83 6.74 -6.65 9.71
CA TYR A 83 5.37 -6.60 9.21
C TYR A 83 4.75 -7.99 8.96
N GLY A 84 5.58 -9.05 8.94
CA GLY A 84 5.13 -10.40 8.57
C GLY A 84 4.50 -10.43 7.17
N SER A 85 5.02 -9.62 6.24
CA SER A 85 4.43 -9.45 4.91
C SER A 85 5.49 -9.10 3.88
N VAL A 86 5.54 -9.85 2.78
CA VAL A 86 6.42 -9.63 1.63
C VAL A 86 5.56 -9.31 0.41
N ASN A 87 5.83 -8.18 -0.25
CA ASN A 87 5.19 -7.82 -1.52
C ASN A 87 6.18 -7.62 -2.67
N THR A 88 7.48 -7.76 -2.40
CA THR A 88 8.56 -7.61 -3.38
C THR A 88 9.64 -8.64 -3.11
N VAL A 89 10.06 -9.39 -4.14
CA VAL A 89 11.16 -10.33 -4.07
C VAL A 89 12.21 -9.99 -5.12
N SER A 90 13.46 -10.01 -4.74
CA SER A 90 14.60 -9.90 -5.63
C SER A 90 15.34 -11.23 -5.68
N ASN A 91 15.58 -11.75 -6.87
CA ASN A 91 16.40 -12.95 -7.07
C ASN A 91 17.77 -12.54 -7.64
N LYS A 92 18.80 -12.68 -6.82
CA LYS A 92 20.17 -12.34 -7.21
C LYS A 92 21.13 -13.45 -6.83
N ASN A 93 21.93 -13.91 -7.79
CA ASN A 93 22.95 -14.97 -7.55
C ASN A 93 22.38 -16.25 -6.92
N GLY A 94 21.14 -16.61 -7.26
CA GLY A 94 20.45 -17.78 -6.72
C GLY A 94 19.88 -17.59 -5.31
N ILE A 95 19.88 -16.38 -4.77
CA ILE A 95 19.30 -16.04 -3.46
C ILE A 95 18.03 -15.23 -3.68
N SER A 96 16.92 -15.70 -3.10
CA SER A 96 15.63 -15.02 -3.09
C SER A 96 15.47 -14.21 -1.81
N LYS A 97 15.42 -12.88 -1.92
CA LYS A 97 15.25 -11.98 -0.78
C LYS A 97 13.94 -11.22 -0.83
N GLY A 98 13.16 -11.33 0.26
CA GLY A 98 11.87 -10.70 0.42
C GLY A 98 11.92 -9.33 1.09
N TYR A 99 11.12 -8.40 0.58
CA TYR A 99 10.95 -7.03 1.06
C TYR A 99 9.46 -6.66 1.16
N THR A 100 9.18 -5.58 1.88
CA THR A 100 7.86 -4.94 1.86
C THR A 100 7.99 -3.50 1.41
N SER A 101 7.45 -3.17 0.23
CA SER A 101 7.49 -1.81 -0.35
C SER A 101 6.26 -0.96 -0.02
N ASP A 102 5.16 -1.57 0.45
CA ASP A 102 3.92 -0.85 0.76
C ASP A 102 4.11 0.26 1.81
N PRO A 103 4.85 0.03 2.93
CA PRO A 103 5.07 1.06 3.94
C PRO A 103 5.81 2.28 3.38
N ASP A 104 6.87 2.04 2.61
CA ASP A 104 7.67 3.12 2.03
C ASP A 104 6.91 3.83 0.91
N GLY A 105 6.11 3.10 0.13
CA GLY A 105 5.19 3.67 -0.84
C GLY A 105 4.18 4.62 -0.20
N PHE A 106 3.60 4.23 0.93
CA PHE A 106 2.71 5.08 1.73
C PHE A 106 3.41 6.36 2.21
N LEU A 107 4.60 6.24 2.83
CA LEU A 107 5.34 7.39 3.31
C LEU A 107 5.76 8.35 2.19
N LYS A 108 6.22 7.82 1.06
CA LYS A 108 6.59 8.61 -0.13
C LYS A 108 5.37 9.31 -0.74
N ALA A 109 4.19 8.67 -0.74
CA ALA A 109 2.95 9.29 -1.20
C ALA A 109 2.52 10.45 -0.31
N LEU A 110 2.62 10.31 1.01
CA LEU A 110 2.35 11.39 1.95
C LEU A 110 3.34 12.55 1.77
N ASP A 111 4.64 12.26 1.64
CA ASP A 111 5.68 13.28 1.41
C ASP A 111 5.42 14.08 0.12
N ALA A 112 5.06 13.39 -0.96
CA ALA A 112 4.74 14.02 -2.24
C ALA A 112 3.50 14.93 -2.15
N ALA A 113 2.53 14.57 -1.31
CA ALA A 113 1.32 15.38 -1.06
C ALA A 113 1.53 16.48 0.01
N GLY A 114 2.70 16.56 0.65
CA GLY A 114 2.97 17.48 1.75
C GLY A 114 2.22 17.14 3.05
N ILE A 115 1.78 15.90 3.21
CA ILE A 115 1.07 15.41 4.41
C ILE A 115 2.08 14.86 5.42
N MET A 116 2.18 15.48 6.57
CA MET A 116 3.03 15.03 7.66
C MET A 116 2.24 14.19 8.66
N LEU A 117 2.80 13.02 9.04
CA LEU A 117 2.25 12.22 10.14
C LEU A 117 2.59 12.87 11.48
N ASN A 118 1.75 13.78 11.94
CA ASN A 118 1.85 14.44 13.24
C ASN A 118 0.45 14.79 13.80
N GLY A 119 0.39 15.05 15.08
CA GLY A 119 -0.86 15.39 15.77
C GLY A 119 -1.81 14.19 15.93
N ARG A 120 -3.10 14.44 15.81
CA ARG A 120 -4.14 13.42 15.96
C ARG A 120 -4.35 12.66 14.66
N ILE A 121 -3.85 11.43 14.59
CA ILE A 121 -3.91 10.57 13.42
C ILE A 121 -5.01 9.51 13.65
N VAL A 122 -5.92 9.42 12.69
CA VAL A 122 -7.02 8.44 12.69
C VAL A 122 -6.93 7.56 11.46
N ILE A 123 -6.94 6.24 11.67
CA ILE A 123 -7.06 5.24 10.59
C ILE A 123 -8.44 4.61 10.62
N ILE A 124 -9.17 4.68 9.51
CA ILE A 124 -10.45 3.99 9.34
C ILE A 124 -10.19 2.55 8.88
N GLY A 125 -10.69 1.58 9.67
CA GLY A 125 -10.50 0.16 9.41
C GLY A 125 -9.28 -0.43 10.13
N CYS A 126 -9.20 -1.77 10.15
CA CYS A 126 -8.14 -2.53 10.85
C CYS A 126 -7.67 -3.75 10.06
N GLY A 127 -7.74 -3.70 8.72
CA GLY A 127 -7.26 -4.73 7.82
C GLY A 127 -5.75 -4.65 7.54
N GLY A 128 -5.26 -5.43 6.57
CA GLY A 128 -3.84 -5.52 6.25
C GLY A 128 -3.20 -4.18 5.85
N VAL A 129 -3.91 -3.35 5.04
CA VAL A 129 -3.43 -2.01 4.68
C VAL A 129 -3.39 -1.10 5.90
N ALA A 130 -4.45 -1.12 6.74
CA ALA A 130 -4.48 -0.37 7.99
C ALA A 130 -3.32 -0.75 8.92
N ARG A 131 -3.03 -2.04 9.03
CA ARG A 131 -1.90 -2.56 9.81
C ARG A 131 -0.56 -1.98 9.31
N THR A 132 -0.33 -1.98 8.01
CA THR A 132 0.89 -1.42 7.41
C THR A 132 1.05 0.07 7.74
N MET A 133 -0.01 0.86 7.53
CA MET A 133 0.02 2.31 7.80
C MET A 133 0.16 2.61 9.30
N ALA A 134 -0.48 1.82 10.15
CA ALA A 134 -0.40 1.95 11.60
C ALA A 134 1.02 1.81 12.13
N TYR A 135 1.76 0.80 11.65
CA TYR A 135 3.17 0.65 12.04
C TYR A 135 3.99 1.90 11.68
N GLU A 136 3.78 2.49 10.49
CA GLU A 136 4.51 3.70 10.11
C GLU A 136 4.18 4.90 11.01
N VAL A 137 2.94 5.02 11.47
CA VAL A 137 2.54 6.06 12.43
C VAL A 137 3.22 5.85 13.78
N VAL A 138 3.14 4.65 14.36
CA VAL A 138 3.68 4.40 15.70
C VAL A 138 5.21 4.37 15.73
N LEU A 139 5.88 3.95 14.65
CA LEU A 139 7.33 4.02 14.50
C LEU A 139 7.84 5.46 14.48
N LYS A 140 7.02 6.41 13.99
CA LYS A 140 7.27 7.85 14.10
C LYS A 140 6.90 8.43 15.49
N LYS A 141 6.55 7.58 16.45
CA LYS A 141 6.17 7.95 17.82
C LYS A 141 4.96 8.89 17.88
N GLN A 142 4.05 8.73 16.90
CA GLN A 142 2.79 9.50 16.90
C GLN A 142 1.67 8.67 17.54
N PRO A 143 0.74 9.33 18.24
CA PRO A 143 -0.46 8.66 18.75
C PRO A 143 -1.36 8.24 17.59
N LEU A 144 -1.96 7.06 17.70
CA LEU A 144 -2.81 6.47 16.68
C LEU A 144 -4.16 6.07 17.26
N LEU A 145 -5.23 6.47 16.57
CA LEU A 145 -6.58 6.01 16.85
C LEU A 145 -7.12 5.23 15.64
N PHE A 146 -7.47 3.96 15.84
CA PHE A 146 -8.29 3.24 14.86
C PHE A 146 -9.77 3.57 15.06
N ALA A 147 -10.47 3.91 13.98
CA ALA A 147 -11.91 4.04 14.00
C ALA A 147 -12.53 2.89 13.19
N VAL A 148 -13.33 2.07 13.83
CA VAL A 148 -13.82 0.80 13.27
C VAL A 148 -15.32 0.62 13.44
N ARG A 149 -15.90 -0.30 12.68
CA ARG A 149 -17.30 -0.71 12.86
C ARG A 149 -17.41 -1.62 14.09
N LYS A 150 -18.62 -1.75 14.60
CA LYS A 150 -18.90 -2.58 15.80
C LYS A 150 -18.46 -4.04 15.63
N GLU A 151 -18.65 -4.60 14.44
CA GLU A 151 -18.24 -5.98 14.10
C GLU A 151 -16.71 -6.17 14.08
N ASP A 152 -15.94 -5.11 13.87
CA ASP A 152 -14.48 -5.16 13.75
C ASP A 152 -13.74 -4.86 15.08
N LEU A 153 -14.45 -4.56 16.18
CA LEU A 153 -13.85 -4.20 17.46
C LEU A 153 -12.82 -5.22 17.98
N LYS A 154 -13.12 -6.53 17.89
CA LYS A 154 -12.18 -7.57 18.33
C LYS A 154 -10.91 -7.62 17.47
N ILE A 155 -11.03 -7.32 16.18
CA ILE A 155 -9.89 -7.28 15.26
C ILE A 155 -9.03 -6.06 15.58
N ALA A 156 -9.65 -4.91 15.84
CA ALA A 156 -8.95 -3.68 16.23
C ALA A 156 -8.22 -3.83 17.57
N GLU A 157 -8.85 -4.46 18.57
CA GLU A 157 -8.24 -4.77 19.86
C GLU A 157 -7.00 -5.66 19.69
N ALA A 158 -7.13 -6.77 18.94
CA ALA A 158 -6.02 -7.67 18.66
C ALA A 158 -4.86 -6.98 17.92
N LEU A 159 -5.18 -6.11 16.95
CA LEU A 159 -4.18 -5.33 16.23
C LEU A 159 -3.47 -4.30 17.13
N CYS A 160 -4.20 -3.60 17.99
CA CYS A 160 -3.60 -2.71 18.99
C CYS A 160 -2.66 -3.46 19.93
N ASP A 161 -3.05 -4.65 20.40
CA ASP A 161 -2.23 -5.46 21.29
C ASP A 161 -0.96 -5.99 20.59
N GLU A 162 -1.09 -6.37 19.32
CA GLU A 162 0.05 -6.77 18.49
C GLU A 162 1.05 -5.60 18.34
N ILE A 163 0.55 -4.43 17.98
CA ILE A 163 1.37 -3.21 17.79
C ILE A 163 2.09 -2.85 19.12
N ARG A 164 1.39 -2.86 20.26
CA ARG A 164 2.00 -2.58 21.58
C ARG A 164 3.09 -3.57 21.96
N LYS A 165 2.95 -4.85 21.56
CA LYS A 165 3.98 -5.87 21.80
C LYS A 165 5.21 -5.68 20.91
N THR A 166 5.00 -5.20 19.68
CA THR A 166 6.07 -5.05 18.69
C THR A 166 6.81 -3.73 18.86
N VAL A 167 6.08 -2.64 19.14
CA VAL A 167 6.64 -1.28 19.28
C VAL A 167 6.45 -0.80 20.71
N ALA A 168 7.51 -0.90 21.51
CA ALA A 168 7.45 -0.53 22.91
C ALA A 168 7.13 0.95 23.11
N GLY A 169 6.19 1.25 24.03
CA GLY A 169 5.82 2.61 24.39
C GLY A 169 5.00 3.37 23.36
N CYS A 170 4.46 2.72 22.33
CA CYS A 170 3.56 3.37 21.38
C CYS A 170 2.20 3.67 22.02
N ASP A 171 1.59 4.78 21.60
CA ASP A 171 0.22 5.17 21.95
C ASP A 171 -0.71 4.76 20.80
N VAL A 172 -1.43 3.66 20.99
CA VAL A 172 -2.41 3.15 20.02
C VAL A 172 -3.70 2.75 20.73
N SER A 173 -4.83 3.19 20.16
CA SER A 173 -6.16 2.93 20.69
C SER A 173 -7.17 2.72 19.56
N PHE A 174 -8.41 2.38 19.92
CA PHE A 174 -9.50 2.24 18.96
C PHE A 174 -10.81 2.75 19.54
N CYS A 175 -11.74 3.16 18.65
CA CYS A 175 -13.11 3.56 18.98
C CYS A 175 -14.06 3.14 17.85
N LEU A 176 -15.36 3.31 18.08
CA LEU A 176 -16.33 3.20 16.99
C LEU A 176 -16.26 4.42 16.07
N ILE A 177 -16.53 4.22 14.77
CA ILE A 177 -16.58 5.33 13.79
C ILE A 177 -17.54 6.43 14.22
N ASP A 178 -18.70 6.05 14.78
CA ASP A 178 -19.73 7.00 15.23
C ASP A 178 -19.34 7.79 16.49
N GLU A 179 -18.28 7.38 17.20
CA GLU A 179 -17.75 8.05 18.38
C GLU A 179 -16.66 9.09 18.04
N LEU A 180 -16.25 9.18 16.76
CA LEU A 180 -15.25 10.14 16.32
C LEU A 180 -15.71 11.57 16.57
N SER A 181 -14.96 12.28 17.40
CA SER A 181 -15.22 13.69 17.79
C SER A 181 -13.94 14.51 17.75
N GLY A 182 -14.03 15.84 17.76
CA GLY A 182 -12.88 16.76 17.72
C GLY A 182 -12.19 16.81 16.35
N ASP A 183 -11.18 17.68 16.25
CA ASP A 183 -10.42 17.88 15.02
C ASP A 183 -9.46 16.71 14.77
N ILE A 184 -9.14 16.45 13.50
CA ILE A 184 -8.28 15.37 13.03
C ILE A 184 -7.19 15.98 12.16
N ASP A 185 -5.93 15.82 12.55
CA ASP A 185 -4.81 16.32 11.77
C ASP A 185 -4.57 15.47 10.51
N VAL A 186 -4.69 14.15 10.63
CA VAL A 186 -4.58 13.22 9.48
C VAL A 186 -5.63 12.13 9.60
N LEU A 187 -6.54 12.06 8.63
CA LEU A 187 -7.47 10.94 8.45
C LEU A 187 -6.97 10.02 7.35
N ILE A 188 -6.89 8.73 7.63
CA ILE A 188 -6.45 7.72 6.68
C ILE A 188 -7.59 6.71 6.47
N ASN A 189 -8.12 6.61 5.25
CA ASN A 189 -9.04 5.54 4.89
C ASN A 189 -8.24 4.30 4.43
N ALA A 190 -8.24 3.26 5.22
CA ALA A 190 -7.64 1.97 4.92
C ALA A 190 -8.69 0.86 4.69
N THR A 191 -9.91 1.27 4.28
CA THR A 191 -11.02 0.38 3.94
C THR A 191 -11.29 0.40 2.44
N PRO A 192 -12.03 -0.57 1.87
CA PRO A 192 -12.48 -0.52 0.49
C PRO A 192 -13.73 0.37 0.28
N ILE A 193 -14.15 1.16 1.28
CA ILE A 193 -15.34 2.02 1.16
C ILE A 193 -15.02 3.18 0.23
N GLY A 194 -15.86 3.39 -0.78
CA GLY A 194 -15.67 4.37 -1.85
C GLY A 194 -14.98 3.80 -3.10
N MET A 195 -14.52 2.54 -3.06
CA MET A 195 -13.95 1.83 -4.21
C MET A 195 -15.04 1.38 -5.19
N PHE A 196 -14.70 1.40 -6.47
CA PHE A 196 -15.56 0.82 -7.53
C PHE A 196 -15.98 -0.63 -7.18
N PRO A 197 -17.23 -1.04 -7.42
CA PRO A 197 -18.31 -0.28 -8.08
C PRO A 197 -19.14 0.64 -7.15
N LYS A 198 -18.87 0.66 -5.83
CA LYS A 198 -19.66 1.42 -4.84
C LYS A 198 -19.06 2.80 -4.56
N ILE A 199 -18.84 3.56 -5.62
CA ILE A 199 -18.09 4.85 -5.60
C ILE A 199 -18.81 5.97 -4.83
N GLU A 200 -20.12 5.85 -4.62
CA GLU A 200 -20.94 6.83 -3.87
C GLU A 200 -20.77 6.70 -2.35
N ASN A 201 -20.15 5.63 -1.89
CA ASN A 201 -19.96 5.41 -0.45
C ASN A 201 -18.79 6.23 0.07
N GLN A 202 -18.87 6.61 1.35
CA GLN A 202 -17.78 7.25 2.08
C GLN A 202 -17.60 6.57 3.46
N PRO A 203 -16.34 6.50 3.97
CA PRO A 203 -16.07 5.72 5.18
C PRO A 203 -16.52 6.39 6.47
N VAL A 204 -16.72 7.71 6.44
CA VAL A 204 -17.13 8.54 7.59
C VAL A 204 -18.14 9.59 7.16
N SER A 205 -18.86 10.19 8.13
CA SER A 205 -19.82 11.25 7.86
C SER A 205 -19.17 12.56 7.42
N ASP A 206 -19.93 13.43 6.75
CA ASP A 206 -19.47 14.76 6.35
C ASP A 206 -19.00 15.59 7.55
N SER A 207 -19.64 15.44 8.73
CA SER A 207 -19.23 16.12 9.95
C SER A 207 -17.84 15.72 10.44
N VAL A 208 -17.37 14.51 10.13
CA VAL A 208 -15.99 14.08 10.40
C VAL A 208 -15.04 14.66 9.35
N ILE A 209 -15.40 14.56 8.06
CA ILE A 209 -14.56 15.08 6.95
C ILE A 209 -14.28 16.58 7.14
N ASN A 210 -15.28 17.35 7.56
CA ASN A 210 -15.17 18.80 7.75
C ASN A 210 -14.21 19.21 8.88
N ARG A 211 -13.73 18.25 9.69
CA ARG A 211 -12.79 18.47 10.80
C ARG A 211 -11.40 17.92 10.52
N CYS A 212 -11.15 17.46 9.29
CA CYS A 212 -9.87 16.90 8.88
C CYS A 212 -9.01 17.98 8.23
N ALA A 213 -7.77 18.13 8.70
CA ALA A 213 -6.79 19.00 8.06
C ALA A 213 -6.14 18.32 6.85
N ASN A 214 -5.86 17.01 6.95
CA ASN A 214 -5.30 16.20 5.90
C ASN A 214 -6.04 14.87 5.78
N VAL A 215 -6.17 14.36 4.56
CA VAL A 215 -6.83 13.08 4.26
C VAL A 215 -5.96 12.26 3.32
N PHE A 216 -5.76 10.99 3.65
CA PHE A 216 -5.19 10.00 2.75
C PHE A 216 -6.22 8.87 2.54
N ASP A 217 -6.53 8.57 1.28
CA ASP A 217 -7.42 7.47 0.94
C ASP A 217 -6.64 6.36 0.24
N ALA A 218 -6.56 5.16 0.82
CA ALA A 218 -5.89 4.02 0.19
C ALA A 218 -6.60 3.53 -1.07
N VAL A 219 -7.83 3.94 -1.31
CA VAL A 219 -8.57 3.64 -2.55
C VAL A 219 -7.96 4.42 -3.71
N TYR A 220 -7.67 3.71 -4.81
CA TYR A 220 -7.15 4.30 -6.04
C TYR A 220 -8.11 4.19 -7.24
N ASN A 221 -9.21 3.46 -7.10
CA ASN A 221 -10.27 3.36 -8.10
C ASN A 221 -11.64 3.58 -7.44
N PRO A 222 -12.33 4.72 -7.68
CA PRO A 222 -11.94 5.83 -8.54
C PRO A 222 -10.75 6.62 -7.99
N LEU A 223 -10.12 7.42 -8.86
CA LEU A 223 -9.01 8.29 -8.47
C LEU A 223 -9.43 9.33 -7.43
N GLU A 224 -10.63 9.90 -7.58
CA GLU A 224 -11.25 10.80 -6.61
C GLU A 224 -12.48 10.16 -5.98
N THR A 225 -12.31 9.56 -4.80
CA THR A 225 -13.43 9.07 -3.99
C THR A 225 -14.27 10.22 -3.44
N MET A 226 -15.47 9.91 -2.96
CA MET A 226 -16.30 10.91 -2.26
C MET A 226 -15.59 11.52 -1.05
N LEU A 227 -14.76 10.74 -0.36
CA LEU A 227 -13.92 11.21 0.75
C LEU A 227 -12.93 12.28 0.28
N VAL A 228 -12.16 12.00 -0.77
CA VAL A 228 -11.15 12.94 -1.31
C VAL A 228 -11.81 14.21 -1.84
N LYS A 229 -12.89 14.08 -2.62
CA LYS A 229 -13.64 15.23 -3.17
C LYS A 229 -14.13 16.17 -2.08
N LYS A 230 -14.77 15.63 -1.05
CA LYS A 230 -15.33 16.43 0.05
C LYS A 230 -14.24 17.05 0.92
N ALA A 231 -13.16 16.31 1.19
CA ALA A 231 -12.04 16.85 1.95
C ALA A 231 -11.41 18.07 1.24
N ARG A 232 -11.15 17.96 -0.06
CA ARG A 232 -10.63 19.06 -0.89
C ARG A 232 -11.59 20.25 -0.95
N ALA A 233 -12.88 20.01 -1.08
CA ALA A 233 -13.91 21.05 -1.08
C ALA A 233 -13.96 21.84 0.24
N ASN A 234 -13.57 21.20 1.36
CA ASN A 234 -13.49 21.82 2.69
C ASN A 234 -12.12 22.44 2.98
N GLY A 235 -11.19 22.47 2.01
CA GLY A 235 -9.87 23.06 2.14
C GLY A 235 -8.81 22.14 2.77
N ALA A 236 -9.10 20.87 3.00
CA ALA A 236 -8.12 19.90 3.46
C ALA A 236 -7.17 19.50 2.33
N THR A 237 -5.90 19.20 2.67
CA THR A 237 -5.01 18.50 1.75
C THR A 237 -5.46 17.04 1.65
N ALA A 238 -5.73 16.55 0.44
CA ALA A 238 -6.20 15.19 0.28
C ALA A 238 -5.50 14.46 -0.87
N GLU A 239 -5.06 13.22 -0.61
CA GLU A 239 -4.35 12.36 -1.56
C GLU A 239 -5.02 10.99 -1.68
N SER A 240 -5.00 10.43 -2.89
CA SER A 240 -5.56 9.12 -3.22
C SER A 240 -4.52 8.01 -3.20
N GLY A 241 -4.98 6.76 -3.20
CA GLY A 241 -4.12 5.58 -3.19
C GLY A 241 -3.27 5.38 -4.45
N MET A 242 -3.54 6.12 -5.54
CA MET A 242 -2.74 6.02 -6.76
C MET A 242 -1.27 6.37 -6.52
N ALA A 243 -1.01 7.44 -5.75
CA ALA A 243 0.36 7.81 -5.40
C ALA A 243 1.08 6.67 -4.63
N MET A 244 0.41 6.05 -3.66
CA MET A 244 0.98 4.90 -2.93
C MET A 244 1.24 3.71 -3.86
N LEU A 245 0.31 3.44 -4.79
CA LEU A 245 0.44 2.34 -5.75
C LEU A 245 1.64 2.53 -6.68
N VAL A 246 1.93 3.75 -7.10
CA VAL A 246 3.11 4.06 -7.92
C VAL A 246 4.39 4.05 -7.07
N TRP A 247 4.39 4.70 -5.92
CA TRP A 247 5.58 4.78 -5.07
C TRP A 247 6.04 3.42 -4.53
N GLN A 248 5.13 2.48 -4.20
CA GLN A 248 5.54 1.13 -3.81
C GLN A 248 6.25 0.38 -4.97
N ALA A 249 5.85 0.65 -6.21
CA ALA A 249 6.54 0.10 -7.37
C ALA A 249 7.94 0.71 -7.54
N VAL A 250 8.10 2.02 -7.33
CA VAL A 250 9.41 2.69 -7.29
C VAL A 250 10.31 2.02 -6.25
N VAL A 251 9.82 1.79 -5.03
CA VAL A 251 10.59 1.11 -3.97
C VAL A 251 10.96 -0.32 -4.36
N SER A 252 10.09 -1.03 -5.09
CA SER A 252 10.45 -2.36 -5.62
C SER A 252 11.66 -2.30 -6.56
N HIS A 253 11.74 -1.29 -7.44
CA HIS A 253 12.91 -1.07 -8.31
C HIS A 253 14.15 -0.68 -7.51
N GLU A 254 14.03 0.13 -6.45
CA GLU A 254 15.13 0.43 -5.54
C GLU A 254 15.74 -0.88 -4.97
N HIS A 255 14.90 -1.87 -4.60
CA HIS A 255 15.35 -3.18 -4.11
C HIS A 255 15.92 -4.07 -5.23
N TRP A 256 15.35 -4.04 -6.44
CA TRP A 256 15.77 -4.89 -7.54
C TRP A 256 17.13 -4.51 -8.10
N ASP A 257 17.39 -3.22 -8.29
CA ASP A 257 18.61 -2.78 -8.98
C ASP A 257 19.18 -1.43 -8.50
N GLY A 258 18.61 -0.84 -7.46
CA GLY A 258 19.03 0.44 -6.92
C GLY A 258 18.59 1.64 -7.78
N SER A 259 17.59 1.48 -8.63
CA SER A 259 17.07 2.56 -9.48
C SER A 259 16.64 3.77 -8.66
N VAL A 260 16.96 4.96 -9.17
CA VAL A 260 16.53 6.24 -8.60
C VAL A 260 15.75 7.00 -9.66
N TYR A 261 14.64 7.58 -9.28
CA TYR A 261 13.72 8.27 -10.20
C TYR A 261 13.57 9.75 -9.82
N ASP A 262 13.41 10.60 -10.84
CA ASP A 262 13.06 12.00 -10.61
C ASP A 262 11.61 12.11 -10.09
N LYS A 263 11.37 13.03 -9.13
CA LYS A 263 10.04 13.22 -8.53
C LYS A 263 9.01 13.70 -9.56
N GLY A 264 9.43 14.47 -10.57
CA GLY A 264 8.55 14.93 -11.64
C GLY A 264 8.10 13.78 -12.55
N ASP A 265 9.01 12.84 -12.88
CA ASP A 265 8.67 11.65 -13.67
C ASP A 265 7.66 10.78 -12.92
N ILE A 266 7.83 10.63 -11.60
CA ILE A 266 6.88 9.85 -10.79
C ILE A 266 5.53 10.56 -10.67
N ALA A 267 5.51 11.88 -10.52
CA ALA A 267 4.25 12.64 -10.53
C ALA A 267 3.51 12.47 -11.86
N GLN A 268 4.24 12.50 -12.99
CA GLN A 268 3.64 12.25 -14.31
C GLN A 268 3.16 10.80 -14.43
N LEU A 269 3.91 9.83 -13.91
CA LEU A 269 3.49 8.43 -13.93
C LEU A 269 2.21 8.19 -13.10
N CYS A 270 2.01 8.91 -11.99
CA CYS A 270 0.74 8.86 -11.25
C CYS A 270 -0.44 9.33 -12.12
N ILE A 271 -0.25 10.43 -12.87
CA ILE A 271 -1.27 10.95 -13.80
C ILE A 271 -1.53 9.94 -14.94
N ASP A 272 -0.48 9.41 -15.55
CA ASP A 272 -0.59 8.43 -16.64
C ASP A 272 -1.29 7.15 -16.15
N SER A 273 -0.99 6.71 -14.93
CA SER A 273 -1.62 5.53 -14.31
C SER A 273 -3.11 5.77 -14.02
N ALA A 274 -3.47 6.96 -13.59
CA ALA A 274 -4.86 7.36 -13.40
C ALA A 274 -5.64 7.33 -14.73
N ASN A 275 -5.07 7.92 -15.79
CA ASN A 275 -5.67 7.92 -17.12
C ASN A 275 -5.79 6.50 -17.71
N GLU A 276 -4.83 5.64 -17.45
CA GLU A 276 -4.88 4.23 -17.89
C GLU A 276 -5.95 3.45 -17.15
N LEU A 277 -6.10 3.70 -15.85
CA LEU A 277 -7.15 3.09 -15.03
C LEU A 277 -8.54 3.44 -15.57
N GLU A 278 -8.80 4.72 -15.88
CA GLU A 278 -10.09 5.19 -16.43
C GLU A 278 -10.46 4.56 -17.78
N LYS A 279 -9.47 4.14 -18.59
CA LYS A 279 -9.72 3.47 -19.87
C LYS A 279 -10.12 2.00 -19.70
N ASN A 280 -9.73 1.38 -18.60
CA ASN A 280 -9.88 -0.06 -18.38
C ASN A 280 -11.05 -0.39 -17.43
N PHE A 281 -11.68 0.59 -16.82
CA PHE A 281 -12.81 0.49 -15.89
C PHE A 281 -13.87 1.57 -16.13
#